data_e883aed90c2f3c702013563b1e1b384f
#
_entry.id   e883aed90c2f3c702013563b1e1b384f
#
_cell.length_a   1.000
_cell.length_b   1.000
_cell.length_c   1.000
_cell.angle_alpha   90.00
_cell.angle_beta   90.00
_cell.angle_gamma   90.00
#
_symmetry.space_group_name_H-M   'P 1'
#
loop_
_entity.id
_entity.type
_entity.pdbx_description
1 polymer ?
#
loop_
_entity_poly.entity_id
_entity_poly.type
_entity_poly.pdbx_seq_one_letter_code
_entity_poly.pdbx_strand_id
1 'polypeptide(L)'
;MTSDGYQGTVQTPRHVLDETGLAATCGPFQHDRQLSAMGRFKQTDLFEYKLYSLQRRTDLNNNETKQIELTSARNASTRKVFIYDGIADQWRMYYNNYSYRSQGNFGQQSNPKVGVFVTFRNDEKSGLGMPLPKGKVRVYKRDDEGKEQFIGEDEVDHTAKDEEVKLYLGNAFDIVGERAQKDFKSYAAGRVVEETIEVKVRNHKNEAVEVLVYEHPWRWSQWEIVKSNTEWEKVDQSTMKFPVKVGKDQEKVVLYTIRYSW
;
A
#
# COMPACT_ATOMS: atom_id res chain seq x y z
N MET A 1 -42.25 7.73 -8.20
CA MET A 1 -41.42 6.53 -7.95
C MET A 1 -39.98 7.03 -7.91
N THR A 2 -39.53 7.38 -6.72
CA THR A 2 -38.19 7.89 -6.44
C THR A 2 -37.38 6.73 -5.90
N SER A 3 -36.34 6.35 -6.63
CA SER A 3 -35.37 5.34 -6.23
C SER A 3 -34.40 5.98 -5.25
N ASP A 4 -34.64 5.86 -3.97
CA ASP A 4 -33.67 6.23 -2.94
C ASP A 4 -32.57 5.18 -2.92
N GLY A 5 -31.39 5.64 -3.34
CA GLY A 5 -30.17 4.84 -3.32
C GLY A 5 -29.73 4.52 -1.89
N TYR A 6 -29.70 3.26 -1.55
CA TYR A 6 -29.09 2.74 -0.33
C TYR A 6 -27.59 3.04 -0.34
N GLN A 7 -27.15 4.07 0.37
CA GLN A 7 -25.75 4.23 0.77
C GLN A 7 -25.54 3.53 2.11
N GLY A 8 -25.37 2.21 2.08
CA GLY A 8 -24.90 1.46 3.23
C GLY A 8 -23.42 1.70 3.43
N THR A 9 -23.03 2.49 4.43
CA THR A 9 -21.64 2.61 4.86
C THR A 9 -21.24 1.29 5.54
N VAL A 10 -20.61 0.39 4.80
CA VAL A 10 -20.01 -0.81 5.36
C VAL A 10 -18.72 -0.38 6.05
N GLN A 11 -18.75 -0.26 7.37
CA GLN A 11 -17.51 -0.16 8.13
C GLN A 11 -16.86 -1.54 8.14
N THR A 12 -15.70 -1.64 7.52
CA THR A 12 -14.85 -2.84 7.58
C THR A 12 -14.45 -3.11 9.03
N PRO A 13 -14.29 -4.37 9.42
CA PRO A 13 -14.02 -4.73 10.80
C PRO A 13 -12.70 -4.13 11.29
N ARG A 14 -12.68 -3.72 12.53
CA ARG A 14 -11.48 -3.27 13.22
C ARG A 14 -10.61 -4.49 13.54
N HIS A 15 -9.36 -4.48 13.10
CA HIS A 15 -8.41 -5.56 13.31
C HIS A 15 -7.47 -5.27 14.48
N VAL A 16 -7.17 -6.28 15.26
CA VAL A 16 -6.12 -6.26 16.29
C VAL A 16 -4.84 -6.79 15.65
N LEU A 17 -3.76 -6.04 15.76
CA LEU A 17 -2.45 -6.34 15.19
C LEU A 17 -1.46 -6.66 16.31
N ASP A 18 -0.64 -7.70 16.08
CA ASP A 18 0.29 -8.25 17.04
C ASP A 18 1.69 -7.59 17.00
N GLU A 19 2.47 -7.79 18.06
CA GLU A 19 3.90 -7.45 18.30
C GLU A 19 4.49 -6.14 17.75
N THR A 20 3.93 -5.54 16.72
CA THR A 20 4.33 -4.22 16.22
C THR A 20 3.58 -3.07 16.90
N GLY A 21 2.74 -3.38 17.89
CA GLY A 21 1.93 -2.40 18.61
C GLY A 21 0.81 -1.77 17.79
N LEU A 22 0.45 -2.36 16.66
CA LEU A 22 -0.68 -1.95 15.84
C LEU A 22 -1.91 -2.76 16.25
N ALA A 23 -2.92 -2.09 16.78
CA ALA A 23 -4.19 -2.71 17.15
C ALA A 23 -5.35 -2.04 16.43
N ALA A 24 -6.24 -2.83 15.91
CA ALA A 24 -7.55 -2.36 15.48
C ALA A 24 -8.62 -3.04 16.33
N THR A 25 -9.31 -2.31 17.19
CA THR A 25 -10.35 -2.88 18.05
C THR A 25 -11.72 -2.34 17.74
N CYS A 26 -12.70 -3.17 17.89
CA CYS A 26 -14.08 -2.78 17.98
C CYS A 26 -14.36 -2.26 19.41
N GLY A 27 -14.97 -1.09 19.55
CA GLY A 27 -15.29 -0.49 20.84
C GLY A 27 -16.23 -1.36 21.70
N PRO A 28 -16.39 -1.03 22.97
CA PRO A 28 -16.94 -1.95 23.97
C PRO A 28 -18.45 -2.10 23.84
N PHE A 29 -18.90 -3.28 23.45
CA PHE A 29 -20.18 -3.81 23.93
C PHE A 29 -19.88 -4.97 24.87
N GLN A 30 -19.89 -4.68 26.17
CA GLN A 30 -20.07 -5.70 27.19
C GLN A 30 -21.47 -6.26 27.05
N HIS A 31 -21.56 -7.46 26.64
CA HIS A 31 -22.53 -8.55 26.80
C HIS A 31 -22.68 -9.31 25.48
N ASP A 32 -21.80 -10.27 25.27
CA ASP A 32 -22.10 -11.60 24.74
C ASP A 32 -20.81 -12.43 24.63
N ARG A 33 -20.39 -13.01 25.72
CA ARG A 33 -19.19 -13.87 25.77
C ARG A 33 -19.38 -15.29 25.20
N GLN A 34 -20.46 -15.59 24.52
CA GLN A 34 -20.75 -16.98 24.11
C GLN A 34 -21.14 -17.22 22.65
N LEU A 35 -20.96 -16.26 21.73
CA LEU A 35 -21.28 -16.47 20.30
C LEU A 35 -20.05 -16.31 19.37
N SER A 36 -18.91 -16.82 19.78
CA SER A 36 -17.64 -16.62 19.04
C SER A 36 -17.36 -17.66 17.96
N ALA A 37 -18.31 -18.46 17.50
CA ALA A 37 -18.08 -19.50 16.51
C ALA A 37 -19.04 -19.55 15.31
N MET A 38 -20.00 -18.64 15.21
CA MET A 38 -20.83 -18.55 14.01
C MET A 38 -20.69 -17.15 13.40
N GLY A 39 -20.10 -17.06 12.21
CA GLY A 39 -20.04 -15.83 11.44
C GLY A 39 -21.43 -15.18 11.36
N ARG A 40 -21.52 -13.87 11.62
CA ARG A 40 -22.79 -13.13 11.60
C ARG A 40 -23.43 -13.10 10.23
N PHE A 41 -22.62 -13.34 9.19
CA PHE A 41 -23.06 -13.41 7.79
C PHE A 41 -22.69 -14.75 7.17
N LYS A 42 -23.58 -15.25 6.30
CA LYS A 42 -23.30 -16.35 5.37
C LYS A 42 -23.00 -15.74 4.02
N GLN A 43 -21.81 -16.01 3.50
CA GLN A 43 -21.47 -15.68 2.13
C GLN A 43 -21.92 -16.79 1.20
N THR A 44 -22.53 -16.41 0.08
CA THR A 44 -22.84 -17.29 -1.04
C THR A 44 -22.48 -16.61 -2.35
N ASP A 45 -22.13 -17.41 -3.34
CA ASP A 45 -21.86 -16.89 -4.68
C ASP A 45 -23.20 -16.69 -5.41
N LEU A 46 -23.34 -15.53 -6.04
CA LEU A 46 -24.45 -15.20 -6.90
C LEU A 46 -23.89 -14.65 -8.22
N PHE A 47 -23.71 -15.55 -9.19
CA PHE A 47 -23.02 -15.26 -10.44
C PHE A 47 -21.60 -14.72 -10.16
N GLU A 48 -21.22 -13.56 -10.65
CA GLU A 48 -19.91 -12.92 -10.36
C GLU A 48 -19.90 -12.08 -9.07
N TYR A 49 -21.02 -12.06 -8.33
CA TYR A 49 -21.16 -11.27 -7.11
C TYR A 49 -21.07 -12.16 -5.86
N LYS A 50 -20.74 -11.55 -4.74
CA LYS A 50 -20.77 -12.19 -3.41
C LYS A 50 -21.97 -11.66 -2.63
N LEU A 51 -22.84 -12.57 -2.23
CA LEU A 51 -24.01 -12.27 -1.39
C LEU A 51 -23.66 -12.55 0.07
N TYR A 52 -23.79 -11.54 0.92
CA TYR A 52 -23.60 -11.65 2.36
C TYR A 52 -24.96 -11.61 3.04
N SER A 53 -25.43 -12.75 3.50
CA SER A 53 -26.74 -12.88 4.14
C SER A 53 -26.59 -12.87 5.66
N LEU A 54 -27.28 -11.95 6.33
CA LEU A 54 -27.33 -11.90 7.78
C LEU A 54 -28.05 -13.14 8.32
N GLN A 55 -27.43 -13.86 9.25
CA GLN A 55 -27.96 -15.12 9.77
C GLN A 55 -29.15 -14.94 10.72
N ARG A 56 -29.38 -13.74 11.24
CA ARG A 56 -30.52 -13.42 12.11
C ARG A 56 -31.29 -12.23 11.56
N ARG A 57 -32.59 -12.24 11.76
CA ARG A 57 -33.41 -11.08 11.47
C ARG A 57 -33.05 -9.92 12.40
N THR A 58 -33.09 -8.72 11.88
CA THR A 58 -32.93 -7.49 12.65
C THR A 58 -34.00 -6.50 12.20
N ASP A 59 -34.56 -5.78 13.15
CA ASP A 59 -35.51 -4.71 12.85
C ASP A 59 -34.74 -3.44 12.50
N LEU A 60 -35.27 -2.69 11.56
CA LEU A 60 -34.76 -1.37 11.18
C LEU A 60 -35.94 -0.41 11.20
N ASN A 61 -35.93 0.49 12.17
CA ASN A 61 -36.97 1.50 12.30
C ASN A 61 -36.78 2.62 11.29
N ASN A 62 -37.83 3.41 11.09
CA ASN A 62 -37.76 4.57 10.22
C ASN A 62 -36.71 5.57 10.77
N ASN A 63 -35.80 6.05 9.89
CA ASN A 63 -34.67 6.92 10.24
C ASN A 63 -33.62 6.29 11.19
N GLU A 64 -33.56 4.98 11.31
CA GLU A 64 -32.52 4.26 12.08
C GLU A 64 -31.40 3.80 11.16
N THR A 65 -30.15 3.94 11.63
CA THR A 65 -28.97 3.34 11.00
C THR A 65 -28.40 2.29 11.94
N LYS A 66 -28.27 1.05 11.45
CA LYS A 66 -27.62 -0.05 12.17
C LYS A 66 -26.29 -0.41 11.53
N GLN A 67 -25.26 -0.48 12.34
CA GLN A 67 -23.98 -1.06 11.95
C GLN A 67 -23.92 -2.51 12.39
N ILE A 68 -23.61 -3.39 11.44
CA ILE A 68 -23.55 -4.83 11.69
C ILE A 68 -22.15 -5.29 11.30
N GLU A 69 -21.48 -5.99 12.21
CA GLU A 69 -20.18 -6.59 11.96
C GLU A 69 -20.27 -7.65 10.88
N LEU A 70 -19.53 -7.47 9.78
CA LEU A 70 -19.48 -8.42 8.68
C LEU A 70 -18.58 -9.61 9.02
N THR A 71 -17.37 -9.33 9.47
CA THR A 71 -16.36 -10.31 9.89
C THR A 71 -15.45 -9.69 10.94
N SER A 72 -14.80 -10.52 11.72
CA SER A 72 -13.75 -10.09 12.63
C SER A 72 -12.61 -11.10 12.65
N ALA A 73 -11.40 -10.61 12.72
CA ALA A 73 -10.21 -11.42 12.90
C ALA A 73 -9.46 -10.95 14.14
N ARG A 74 -8.77 -11.88 14.78
CA ARG A 74 -7.87 -11.58 15.91
C ARG A 74 -6.48 -12.08 15.54
N ASN A 75 -5.46 -11.30 15.88
CA ASN A 75 -4.05 -11.65 15.67
C ASN A 75 -3.69 -11.84 14.19
N ALA A 76 -4.29 -11.05 13.30
CA ALA A 76 -3.87 -11.00 11.91
C ALA A 76 -2.45 -10.42 11.83
N SER A 77 -1.52 -11.19 11.28
CA SER A 77 -0.14 -10.72 11.09
C SER A 77 -0.11 -9.59 10.08
N THR A 78 0.46 -8.46 10.47
CA THR A 78 0.63 -7.31 9.59
C THR A 78 2.07 -6.90 9.50
N ARG A 79 2.42 -6.24 8.40
CA ARG A 79 3.75 -5.70 8.18
C ARG A 79 3.67 -4.23 7.82
N LYS A 80 4.43 -3.40 8.54
CA LYS A 80 4.66 -2.01 8.17
C LYS A 80 5.72 -1.95 7.06
N VAL A 81 5.43 -1.24 5.98
CA VAL A 81 6.30 -1.09 4.81
C VAL A 81 6.48 0.39 4.52
N PHE A 82 7.72 0.81 4.32
CA PHE A 82 8.04 2.15 3.82
C PHE A 82 8.33 2.08 2.33
N ILE A 83 7.70 2.95 1.55
CA ILE A 83 7.89 3.01 0.10
C ILE A 83 8.30 4.42 -0.28
N TYR A 84 9.42 4.53 -0.98
CA TYR A 84 9.83 5.73 -1.66
C TYR A 84 9.66 5.56 -3.17
N ASP A 85 8.94 6.49 -3.78
CA ASP A 85 8.79 6.61 -5.22
C ASP A 85 8.94 8.08 -5.59
N GLY A 86 10.12 8.42 -6.08
CA GLY A 86 10.48 9.82 -6.36
C GLY A 86 9.73 10.43 -7.54
N ILE A 87 9.13 9.61 -8.41
CA ILE A 87 8.42 10.05 -9.63
C ILE A 87 7.03 9.44 -9.79
N ALA A 88 6.44 8.98 -8.68
CA ALA A 88 5.16 8.25 -8.65
C ALA A 88 4.07 8.84 -9.55
N ASP A 89 3.89 10.17 -9.49
CA ASP A 89 2.79 10.86 -10.17
C ASP A 89 3.13 11.30 -11.59
N GLN A 90 4.40 11.22 -11.97
CA GLN A 90 4.89 11.84 -13.21
C GLN A 90 5.20 10.82 -14.31
N TRP A 91 5.75 9.65 -13.95
CA TRP A 91 6.29 8.71 -14.93
C TRP A 91 5.25 8.17 -15.92
N ARG A 92 4.00 7.99 -15.51
CA ARG A 92 2.94 7.46 -16.36
C ARG A 92 2.59 8.37 -17.52
N MET A 93 2.67 9.69 -17.32
CA MET A 93 2.44 10.68 -18.38
C MET A 93 3.48 10.59 -19.50
N TYR A 94 4.68 10.14 -19.16
CA TYR A 94 5.82 10.13 -20.06
C TYR A 94 6.19 8.74 -20.56
N TYR A 95 5.56 7.69 -20.00
CA TYR A 95 5.86 6.31 -20.33
C TYR A 95 5.71 6.03 -21.82
N ASN A 96 6.77 5.51 -22.45
CA ASN A 96 6.86 5.22 -23.89
C ASN A 96 6.55 6.43 -24.80
N ASN A 97 6.66 7.64 -24.31
CA ASN A 97 6.39 8.83 -25.12
C ASN A 97 7.61 9.19 -25.97
N TYR A 98 7.44 9.12 -27.29
CA TYR A 98 8.50 9.37 -28.25
C TYR A 98 9.19 10.72 -28.07
N SER A 99 8.45 11.77 -27.76
CA SER A 99 8.97 13.13 -27.65
C SER A 99 9.91 13.34 -26.45
N TYR A 100 9.80 12.54 -25.40
CA TYR A 100 10.56 12.71 -24.18
C TYR A 100 11.66 11.66 -23.99
N ARG A 101 11.63 10.55 -24.72
CA ARG A 101 12.52 9.41 -24.48
C ARG A 101 14.00 9.72 -24.62
N SER A 102 14.38 10.69 -25.48
CA SER A 102 15.76 11.09 -25.73
C SER A 102 16.15 12.43 -25.11
N GLN A 103 15.27 13.04 -24.29
CA GLN A 103 15.58 14.29 -23.61
C GLN A 103 16.30 14.05 -22.29
N GLY A 104 17.43 14.73 -22.09
CA GLY A 104 18.11 14.83 -20.77
C GLY A 104 17.31 15.74 -19.83
N ASN A 105 17.73 15.79 -18.58
CA ASN A 105 17.14 16.62 -17.53
C ASN A 105 15.67 16.34 -17.22
N PHE A 106 15.09 15.27 -17.74
CA PHE A 106 13.72 14.87 -17.46
C PHE A 106 13.69 13.94 -16.23
N GLY A 107 12.70 14.16 -15.34
CA GLY A 107 12.56 13.36 -14.11
C GLY A 107 13.55 13.75 -12.99
N GLN A 108 14.11 14.96 -13.03
CA GLN A 108 14.96 15.49 -11.94
C GLN A 108 14.15 15.98 -10.73
N GLN A 109 12.88 16.30 -10.92
CA GLN A 109 12.00 16.65 -9.82
C GLN A 109 11.67 15.38 -9.03
N SER A 110 11.95 15.41 -7.75
CA SER A 110 11.64 14.29 -6.88
C SER A 110 10.60 14.65 -5.83
N ASN A 111 9.69 13.72 -5.59
CA ASN A 111 8.86 13.74 -4.41
C ASN A 111 9.71 13.29 -3.21
N PRO A 112 9.87 14.10 -2.14
CA PRO A 112 10.67 13.70 -0.98
C PRO A 112 9.93 12.77 -0.01
N LYS A 113 8.64 12.52 -0.23
CA LYS A 113 7.77 11.81 0.70
C LYS A 113 7.98 10.31 0.62
N VAL A 114 8.12 9.69 1.76
CA VAL A 114 8.16 8.23 1.91
C VAL A 114 6.82 7.76 2.45
N GLY A 115 6.10 6.99 1.67
CA GLY A 115 4.78 6.46 2.07
C GLY A 115 4.91 5.38 3.15
N VAL A 116 4.00 5.43 4.11
CA VAL A 116 3.84 4.38 5.15
C VAL A 116 2.67 3.52 4.77
N PHE A 117 2.93 2.23 4.62
CA PHE A 117 1.91 1.24 4.31
C PHE A 117 1.83 0.18 5.39
N VAL A 118 0.66 -0.38 5.57
CA VAL A 118 0.45 -1.62 6.32
C VAL A 118 -0.10 -2.66 5.36
N THR A 119 0.52 -3.83 5.34
CA THR A 119 0.06 -4.96 4.54
C THR A 119 -0.35 -6.11 5.42
N PHE A 120 -1.38 -6.85 5.00
CA PHE A 120 -1.80 -8.10 5.60
C PHE A 120 -2.43 -9.01 4.54
N ARG A 121 -2.48 -10.30 4.81
CA ARG A 121 -3.07 -11.27 3.89
C ARG A 121 -4.49 -11.61 4.31
N ASN A 122 -5.40 -11.63 3.33
CA ASN A 122 -6.79 -12.03 3.54
C ASN A 122 -6.92 -13.56 3.52
N ASP A 123 -6.30 -14.25 4.47
CA ASP A 123 -6.28 -15.71 4.54
C ASP A 123 -6.90 -16.25 5.84
N GLU A 124 -7.15 -17.55 5.87
CA GLU A 124 -7.72 -18.22 7.06
C GLU A 124 -6.78 -18.21 8.27
N LYS A 125 -5.45 -18.16 8.03
CA LYS A 125 -4.46 -18.09 9.11
C LYS A 125 -4.52 -16.77 9.84
N SER A 126 -4.87 -15.71 9.14
CA SER A 126 -5.13 -14.37 9.70
C SER A 126 -6.51 -14.25 10.33
N GLY A 127 -7.30 -15.33 10.36
CA GLY A 127 -8.68 -15.30 10.85
C GLY A 127 -9.66 -14.59 9.91
N LEU A 128 -9.23 -14.32 8.70
CA LEU A 128 -10.01 -13.77 7.58
C LEU A 128 -10.36 -14.91 6.60
N GLY A 129 -10.01 -14.79 5.35
CA GLY A 129 -10.17 -15.86 4.36
C GLY A 129 -11.54 -15.88 3.67
N MET A 130 -12.34 -14.85 3.88
CA MET A 130 -13.52 -14.59 3.06
C MET A 130 -13.26 -13.39 2.12
N PRO A 131 -13.86 -13.34 0.94
CA PRO A 131 -13.78 -12.16 0.09
C PRO A 131 -14.21 -10.91 0.87
N LEU A 132 -13.39 -9.86 0.81
CA LEU A 132 -13.68 -8.59 1.46
C LEU A 132 -14.36 -7.68 0.44
N PRO A 133 -15.50 -7.06 0.79
CA PRO A 133 -16.12 -6.07 -0.08
C PRO A 133 -15.30 -4.78 -0.09
N LYS A 134 -15.44 -4.02 -1.18
CA LYS A 134 -14.92 -2.65 -1.26
C LYS A 134 -15.41 -1.82 -0.08
N GLY A 135 -14.51 -1.03 0.51
CA GLY A 135 -14.87 -0.17 1.63
C GLY A 135 -13.70 0.57 2.25
N LYS A 136 -14.00 1.32 3.30
CA LYS A 136 -13.02 2.07 4.07
C LYS A 136 -12.48 1.24 5.22
N VAL A 137 -11.15 1.26 5.36
CA VAL A 137 -10.43 0.65 6.48
C VAL A 137 -9.79 1.73 7.31
N ARG A 138 -10.13 1.76 8.59
CA ARG A 138 -9.52 2.65 9.58
C ARG A 138 -8.54 1.89 10.43
N VAL A 139 -7.36 2.45 10.56
CA VAL A 139 -6.27 1.82 11.33
C VAL A 139 -6.02 2.61 12.60
N TYR A 140 -5.95 1.88 13.71
CA TYR A 140 -5.67 2.42 15.04
C TYR A 140 -4.45 1.72 15.63
N LYS A 141 -3.68 2.44 16.41
CA LYS A 141 -2.56 1.91 17.20
C LYS A 141 -2.82 2.17 18.67
N ARG A 142 -2.49 1.20 19.53
CA ARG A 142 -2.48 1.42 20.99
C ARG A 142 -1.22 2.18 21.37
N ASP A 143 -1.40 3.24 22.15
CA ASP A 143 -0.31 3.95 22.81
C ASP A 143 0.17 3.21 24.07
N ASP A 144 1.18 3.76 24.72
CA ASP A 144 1.79 3.18 25.93
C ASP A 144 0.82 3.14 27.12
N GLU A 145 -0.26 3.93 27.09
CA GLU A 145 -1.34 3.94 28.09
C GLU A 145 -2.46 2.94 27.73
N GLY A 146 -2.34 2.23 26.60
CA GLY A 146 -3.32 1.26 26.13
C GLY A 146 -4.53 1.87 25.42
N LYS A 147 -4.52 3.19 25.15
CA LYS A 147 -5.58 3.91 24.40
C LYS A 147 -5.38 3.74 22.91
N GLU A 148 -6.49 3.59 22.19
CA GLU A 148 -6.46 3.49 20.74
C GLU A 148 -6.39 4.87 20.09
N GLN A 149 -5.32 5.09 19.33
CA GLN A 149 -5.08 6.31 18.57
C GLN A 149 -5.31 6.03 17.08
N PHE A 150 -6.14 6.85 16.45
CA PHE A 150 -6.33 6.77 15.01
C PHE A 150 -5.06 7.18 14.27
N ILE A 151 -4.57 6.34 13.37
CA ILE A 151 -3.32 6.58 12.62
C ILE A 151 -3.51 6.70 11.12
N GLY A 152 -4.65 6.33 10.57
CA GLY A 152 -4.94 6.50 9.14
C GLY A 152 -6.19 5.77 8.67
N GLU A 153 -6.62 6.15 7.47
CA GLU A 153 -7.77 5.58 6.77
C GLU A 153 -7.40 5.41 5.30
N ASP A 154 -7.78 4.28 4.71
CA ASP A 154 -7.63 4.03 3.28
C ASP A 154 -8.84 3.28 2.74
N GLU A 155 -9.03 3.30 1.42
CA GLU A 155 -10.05 2.52 0.73
C GLU A 155 -9.45 1.26 0.14
N VAL A 156 -10.10 0.13 0.38
CA VAL A 156 -9.76 -1.14 -0.24
C VAL A 156 -10.79 -1.49 -1.31
N ASP A 157 -10.33 -2.05 -2.40
CA ASP A 157 -11.21 -2.66 -3.40
C ASP A 157 -11.65 -4.06 -2.96
N HIS A 158 -12.58 -4.65 -3.75
CA HIS A 158 -12.96 -6.04 -3.56
C HIS A 158 -11.72 -6.93 -3.56
N THR A 159 -11.47 -7.55 -2.42
CA THR A 159 -10.28 -8.35 -2.21
C THR A 159 -10.66 -9.82 -2.06
N ALA A 160 -10.18 -10.67 -2.96
CA ALA A 160 -10.42 -12.09 -2.91
C ALA A 160 -9.75 -12.75 -1.70
N LYS A 161 -10.17 -13.99 -1.41
CA LYS A 161 -9.46 -14.84 -0.46
C LYS A 161 -8.01 -15.03 -0.93
N ASP A 162 -7.09 -15.11 0.04
CA ASP A 162 -5.65 -15.33 -0.15
C ASP A 162 -4.89 -14.19 -0.85
N GLU A 163 -5.53 -13.04 -1.07
CA GLU A 163 -4.88 -11.84 -1.62
C GLU A 163 -4.31 -10.93 -0.53
N GLU A 164 -3.28 -10.16 -0.89
CA GLU A 164 -2.68 -9.17 -0.01
C GLU A 164 -3.48 -7.86 -0.02
N VAL A 165 -3.81 -7.36 1.16
CA VAL A 165 -4.34 -6.02 1.37
C VAL A 165 -3.20 -5.09 1.72
N LYS A 166 -3.13 -3.94 1.04
CA LYS A 166 -2.12 -2.91 1.27
C LYS A 166 -2.83 -1.58 1.53
N LEU A 167 -2.60 -1.02 2.72
CA LEU A 167 -3.22 0.22 3.19
C LEU A 167 -2.18 1.33 3.25
N TYR A 168 -2.48 2.46 2.65
CA TYR A 168 -1.68 3.68 2.76
C TYR A 168 -2.10 4.48 3.98
N LEU A 169 -1.18 4.72 4.92
CA LEU A 169 -1.47 5.43 6.17
C LEU A 169 -0.94 6.87 6.20
N GLY A 170 -0.40 7.35 5.10
CA GLY A 170 0.22 8.66 5.03
C GLY A 170 1.72 8.58 4.78
N ASN A 171 2.45 9.68 5.04
CA ASN A 171 3.89 9.77 4.81
C ASN A 171 4.67 9.73 6.13
N ALA A 172 5.84 9.12 6.09
CA ALA A 172 6.77 9.13 7.22
C ALA A 172 7.30 10.55 7.46
N PHE A 173 7.36 10.96 8.72
CA PHE A 173 7.90 12.25 9.11
C PHE A 173 9.44 12.26 9.12
N ASP A 174 10.00 11.14 9.57
CA ASP A 174 11.42 11.01 9.86
C ASP A 174 12.20 10.25 8.79
N ILE A 175 11.59 10.00 7.62
CA ILE A 175 12.25 9.36 6.50
C ILE A 175 12.02 10.22 5.26
N VAL A 176 13.10 10.59 4.61
CA VAL A 176 13.09 11.50 3.46
C VAL A 176 13.81 10.86 2.30
N GLY A 177 13.18 10.89 1.13
CA GLY A 177 13.76 10.46 -0.13
C GLY A 177 14.20 11.65 -0.99
N GLU A 178 15.19 11.43 -1.83
CA GLU A 178 15.62 12.37 -2.85
C GLU A 178 16.08 11.58 -4.07
N ARG A 179 15.63 11.98 -5.26
CA ARG A 179 16.00 11.35 -6.53
C ARG A 179 16.55 12.38 -7.47
N ALA A 180 17.70 12.10 -8.07
CA ALA A 180 18.33 12.98 -9.04
C ALA A 180 18.92 12.20 -10.21
N GLN A 181 18.77 12.73 -11.42
CA GLN A 181 19.53 12.28 -12.58
C GLN A 181 20.93 12.87 -12.50
N LYS A 182 21.95 12.01 -12.47
CA LYS A 182 23.37 12.42 -12.34
C LYS A 182 24.08 12.47 -13.68
N ASP A 183 23.70 11.62 -14.62
CA ASP A 183 24.30 11.58 -15.95
C ASP A 183 23.25 11.16 -16.98
N PHE A 184 23.41 11.65 -18.20
CA PHE A 184 22.57 11.33 -19.33
C PHE A 184 23.40 11.32 -20.61
N LYS A 185 23.34 10.21 -21.34
CA LYS A 185 24.06 10.02 -22.59
C LYS A 185 23.13 9.47 -23.66
N SER A 186 23.24 10.00 -24.84
CA SER A 186 22.49 9.54 -26.00
C SER A 186 23.45 9.10 -27.10
N TYR A 187 23.20 7.91 -27.64
CA TYR A 187 24.03 7.27 -28.66
C TYR A 187 23.21 6.87 -29.88
N ALA A 188 23.89 6.46 -30.94
CA ALA A 188 23.28 5.89 -32.14
C ALA A 188 22.16 6.78 -32.72
N ALA A 189 22.43 8.08 -32.87
CA ALA A 189 21.44 9.08 -33.33
C ALA A 189 20.15 9.09 -32.46
N GLY A 190 20.30 8.92 -31.17
CA GLY A 190 19.20 8.96 -30.21
C GLY A 190 18.44 7.65 -30.05
N ARG A 191 18.93 6.54 -30.60
CA ARG A 191 18.28 5.22 -30.46
C ARG A 191 18.68 4.44 -29.22
N VAL A 192 19.74 4.89 -28.55
CA VAL A 192 20.21 4.33 -27.28
C VAL A 192 20.42 5.47 -26.31
N VAL A 193 19.87 5.34 -25.14
CA VAL A 193 20.00 6.31 -24.04
C VAL A 193 20.47 5.58 -22.79
N GLU A 194 21.47 6.15 -22.15
CA GLU A 194 21.87 5.76 -20.80
C GLU A 194 21.64 6.92 -19.84
N GLU A 195 21.07 6.62 -18.70
CA GLU A 195 20.97 7.58 -17.60
C GLU A 195 21.42 6.96 -16.29
N THR A 196 22.10 7.77 -15.49
CA THR A 196 22.51 7.38 -14.14
C THR A 196 21.64 8.14 -13.14
N ILE A 197 20.95 7.39 -12.31
CA ILE A 197 20.06 7.90 -11.28
C ILE A 197 20.67 7.65 -9.91
N GLU A 198 20.59 8.67 -9.07
CA GLU A 198 20.94 8.61 -7.66
C GLU A 198 19.66 8.76 -6.84
N VAL A 199 19.42 7.81 -5.94
CA VAL A 199 18.35 7.91 -4.95
C VAL A 199 18.95 7.89 -3.56
N LYS A 200 18.70 8.94 -2.79
CA LYS A 200 19.12 9.03 -1.39
C LYS A 200 17.94 8.78 -0.49
N VAL A 201 18.12 7.96 0.52
CA VAL A 201 17.14 7.74 1.59
C VAL A 201 17.78 8.09 2.92
N ARG A 202 17.22 9.05 3.61
CA ARG A 202 17.64 9.52 4.95
C ARG A 202 16.65 9.04 5.99
N ASN A 203 17.15 8.41 7.02
CA ASN A 203 16.39 7.93 8.17
C ASN A 203 16.77 8.72 9.42
N HIS A 204 15.87 9.52 9.95
CA HIS A 204 16.03 10.28 11.20
C HIS A 204 15.34 9.59 12.39
N LYS A 205 14.89 8.34 12.22
CA LYS A 205 14.33 7.54 13.32
C LYS A 205 15.42 7.01 14.24
N ASN A 206 15.01 6.71 15.48
CA ASN A 206 15.86 6.06 16.48
C ASN A 206 16.11 4.56 16.23
N GLU A 207 15.60 4.02 15.14
CA GLU A 207 15.69 2.61 14.74
C GLU A 207 16.11 2.47 13.28
N ALA A 208 16.69 1.34 12.92
CA ALA A 208 16.93 1.01 11.52
C ALA A 208 15.61 0.67 10.82
N VAL A 209 15.49 1.07 9.57
CA VAL A 209 14.31 0.80 8.73
C VAL A 209 14.70 0.19 7.40
N GLU A 210 13.79 -0.56 6.81
CA GLU A 210 13.88 -0.96 5.42
C GLU A 210 12.90 -0.10 4.59
N VAL A 211 13.41 0.52 3.54
CA VAL A 211 12.62 1.32 2.60
C VAL A 211 12.70 0.66 1.23
N LEU A 212 11.54 0.35 0.66
CA LEU A 212 11.45 -0.11 -0.72
C LEU A 212 11.47 1.11 -1.64
N VAL A 213 12.55 1.30 -2.36
CA VAL A 213 12.67 2.34 -3.37
C VAL A 213 12.11 1.79 -4.67
N TYR A 214 11.01 2.39 -5.14
CA TYR A 214 10.42 2.06 -6.43
C TYR A 214 10.96 3.01 -7.49
N GLU A 215 11.36 2.46 -8.62
CA GLU A 215 11.80 3.19 -9.80
C GLU A 215 11.07 2.71 -11.04
N HIS A 216 10.82 3.62 -11.96
CA HIS A 216 10.04 3.35 -13.15
C HIS A 216 10.86 3.61 -14.40
N PRO A 217 11.26 2.53 -15.13
CA PRO A 217 11.85 2.64 -16.48
C PRO A 217 10.83 3.17 -17.49
N TRP A 218 10.63 4.48 -17.51
CA TRP A 218 9.54 5.13 -18.22
C TRP A 218 9.88 5.50 -19.67
N ARG A 219 11.17 5.59 -20.04
CA ARG A 219 11.54 6.09 -21.37
C ARG A 219 11.15 5.13 -22.47
N TRP A 220 11.37 3.85 -22.26
CA TRP A 220 11.05 2.81 -23.24
C TRP A 220 10.85 1.45 -22.61
N SER A 221 10.14 0.56 -23.30
CA SER A 221 9.87 -0.80 -22.83
C SER A 221 11.08 -1.74 -22.86
N GLN A 222 12.05 -1.46 -23.74
CA GLN A 222 13.30 -2.21 -23.80
C GLN A 222 14.35 -1.47 -22.99
N TRP A 223 14.67 -2.01 -21.83
CA TRP A 223 15.67 -1.46 -20.91
C TRP A 223 16.43 -2.54 -20.18
N GLU A 224 17.63 -2.19 -19.76
CA GLU A 224 18.50 -3.01 -18.92
C GLU A 224 19.22 -2.16 -17.87
N ILE A 225 19.50 -2.73 -16.70
CA ILE A 225 20.40 -2.10 -15.73
C ILE A 225 21.83 -2.46 -16.07
N VAL A 226 22.60 -1.46 -16.47
CA VAL A 226 24.02 -1.60 -16.83
C VAL A 226 24.88 -1.71 -15.59
N LYS A 227 24.53 -0.95 -14.54
CA LYS A 227 25.26 -0.91 -13.27
C LYS A 227 24.32 -0.56 -12.14
N SER A 228 24.51 -1.18 -10.99
CA SER A 228 23.87 -0.80 -9.74
C SER A 228 24.80 -1.08 -8.57
N ASN A 229 24.77 -0.22 -7.55
CA ASN A 229 25.46 -0.45 -6.28
C ASN A 229 24.61 -1.17 -5.24
N THR A 230 23.36 -1.45 -5.57
CA THR A 230 22.35 -2.07 -4.68
C THR A 230 21.64 -3.17 -5.45
N GLU A 231 21.31 -4.26 -4.77
CA GLU A 231 20.47 -5.32 -5.32
C GLU A 231 19.09 -4.75 -5.68
N TRP A 232 18.50 -5.28 -6.74
CA TRP A 232 17.21 -4.83 -7.23
C TRP A 232 16.38 -6.00 -7.76
N GLU A 233 15.08 -5.81 -7.81
CA GLU A 233 14.13 -6.77 -8.33
C GLU A 233 13.26 -6.12 -9.40
N LYS A 234 13.04 -6.83 -10.50
CA LYS A 234 12.04 -6.44 -11.50
C LYS A 234 10.66 -6.84 -11.00
N VAL A 235 9.79 -5.86 -10.79
CA VAL A 235 8.40 -6.10 -10.38
C VAL A 235 7.54 -6.40 -11.60
N ASP A 236 7.65 -5.54 -12.62
CA ASP A 236 6.98 -5.68 -13.92
C ASP A 236 7.81 -5.00 -15.02
N GLN A 237 7.20 -4.80 -16.21
CA GLN A 237 7.90 -4.20 -17.35
C GLN A 237 8.28 -2.73 -17.10
N SER A 238 7.55 -2.03 -16.28
CA SER A 238 7.71 -0.59 -16.01
C SER A 238 8.07 -0.27 -14.57
N THR A 239 8.35 -1.27 -13.75
CA THR A 239 8.61 -1.10 -12.33
C THR A 239 9.73 -2.00 -11.85
N MET A 240 10.68 -1.41 -11.15
CA MET A 240 11.70 -2.12 -10.40
C MET A 240 11.74 -1.58 -8.97
N LYS A 241 12.25 -2.37 -8.04
CA LYS A 241 12.39 -1.98 -6.63
C LYS A 241 13.77 -2.32 -6.10
N PHE A 242 14.25 -1.48 -5.19
CA PHE A 242 15.47 -1.66 -4.43
C PHE A 242 15.12 -1.76 -2.94
N PRO A 243 15.32 -2.89 -2.27
CA PRO A 243 15.21 -2.98 -0.81
C PRO A 243 16.41 -2.33 -0.15
N VAL A 244 16.20 -1.21 0.53
CA VAL A 244 17.27 -0.38 1.12
C VAL A 244 17.15 -0.38 2.63
N LYS A 245 18.13 -0.98 3.32
CA LYS A 245 18.24 -0.93 4.77
C LYS A 245 19.01 0.32 5.18
N VAL A 246 18.35 1.20 5.94
CA VAL A 246 18.92 2.46 6.43
C VAL A 246 18.99 2.41 7.94
N GLY A 247 20.20 2.51 8.49
CA GLY A 247 20.42 2.52 9.93
C GLY A 247 19.83 3.77 10.61
N LYS A 248 19.79 3.75 11.94
CA LYS A 248 19.42 4.90 12.76
C LYS A 248 20.27 6.12 12.39
N ASP A 249 19.64 7.28 12.16
CA ASP A 249 20.29 8.55 11.80
C ASP A 249 21.32 8.42 10.64
N GLN A 250 21.00 7.59 9.65
CA GLN A 250 21.88 7.34 8.50
C GLN A 250 21.22 7.72 7.17
N GLU A 251 22.08 7.91 6.18
CA GLU A 251 21.72 8.01 4.77
C GLU A 251 22.23 6.78 4.01
N LYS A 252 21.45 6.31 3.06
CA LYS A 252 21.86 5.33 2.06
C LYS A 252 21.61 5.87 0.67
N VAL A 253 22.54 5.56 -0.23
CA VAL A 253 22.50 6.00 -1.62
C VAL A 253 22.40 4.77 -2.52
N VAL A 254 21.33 4.73 -3.30
CA VAL A 254 21.17 3.84 -4.44
C VAL A 254 21.64 4.59 -5.68
N LEU A 255 22.62 4.03 -6.37
CA LEU A 255 23.15 4.58 -7.61
C LEU A 255 23.07 3.50 -8.68
N TYR A 256 22.32 3.76 -9.75
CA TYR A 256 22.18 2.81 -10.85
C TYR A 256 22.24 3.52 -12.20
N THR A 257 22.71 2.79 -13.22
CA THR A 257 22.70 3.23 -14.62
C THR A 257 21.77 2.30 -15.40
N ILE A 258 20.81 2.89 -16.08
CA ILE A 258 19.85 2.19 -16.92
C ILE A 258 20.08 2.59 -18.38
N ARG A 259 20.03 1.59 -19.27
CA ARG A 259 20.10 1.77 -20.73
C ARG A 259 18.75 1.44 -21.34
N TYR A 260 18.32 2.28 -22.26
CA TYR A 260 17.16 2.07 -23.10
C TYR A 260 17.59 1.97 -24.57
N SER A 261 16.90 1.12 -25.34
CA SER A 261 17.17 0.93 -26.79
C SER A 261 15.87 0.79 -27.57
N TRP A 262 15.79 1.43 -28.75
CA TRP A 262 14.60 1.41 -29.62
C TRP A 262 14.92 1.46 -31.10
#